data_d9d2bdb1a95a75ffe11286792bcf4dad
#
_entry.id   d9d2bdb1a95a75ffe11286792bcf4dad
#
_cell.length_a   1.000
_cell.length_b   1.000
_cell.length_c   1.000
_cell.angle_alpha   90.00
_cell.angle_beta   90.00
_cell.angle_gamma   90.00
#
_symmetry.space_group_name_H-M   'P 1'
#
loop_
_entity.id
_entity.type
_entity.pdbx_description
1 polymer ?
#
loop_
_entity_poly.entity_id
_entity_poly.type
_entity_poly.pdbx_seq_one_letter_code
_entity_poly.pdbx_strand_id
1 'polypeptide(L)'
;VLYVIDSTRIPGEEETHTAELLKNIQEKVVVAINKTDLPTSKTAPIRQFIATNLSNIPNERIFEMSAEKDIGINEVLKGLYDISPEGEPMYDEELYTDQDLSFRVCEIIRGEAINRLQDEIPHAVYVEVADVEHRNEGKKLWIRAFLCVERESQKGIVIGKGASKIKEIRMAAIAKLSEIYIQKIDLDLQVKVNKNWRQKDYT
;
A
#
# COMPACT_ATOMS: atom_id res chain seq x y z
N VAL A 1 -14.55 6.98 9.69
CA VAL A 1 -13.14 6.57 9.90
C VAL A 1 -13.08 5.05 9.96
N LEU A 2 -12.15 4.43 9.25
CA LEU A 2 -11.81 3.02 9.40
C LEU A 2 -10.55 2.90 10.27
N TYR A 3 -10.65 2.22 11.42
CA TYR A 3 -9.52 1.89 12.28
C TYR A 3 -9.11 0.43 12.07
N VAL A 4 -7.96 0.18 11.46
CA VAL A 4 -7.44 -1.16 11.17
C VAL A 4 -6.39 -1.55 12.21
N ILE A 5 -6.55 -2.72 12.84
CA ILE A 5 -5.64 -3.24 13.86
C ILE A 5 -5.10 -4.61 13.41
N ASP A 6 -3.79 -4.81 13.55
CA ASP A 6 -3.12 -6.08 13.25
C ASP A 6 -3.34 -7.08 14.40
N SER A 7 -4.05 -8.19 14.13
CA SER A 7 -4.38 -9.22 15.13
C SER A 7 -3.20 -10.08 15.56
N THR A 8 -2.06 -9.97 14.90
CA THR A 8 -0.84 -10.72 15.26
C THR A 8 -0.02 -10.04 16.34
N ARG A 9 -0.37 -8.79 16.68
CA ARG A 9 0.31 -7.96 17.69
C ARG A 9 -0.60 -7.72 18.89
N ILE A 10 0.02 -7.58 20.07
CA ILE A 10 -0.69 -7.13 21.26
C ILE A 10 -0.77 -5.60 21.21
N PRO A 11 -1.94 -4.98 21.47
CA PRO A 11 -2.06 -3.53 21.52
C PRO A 11 -1.05 -2.90 22.48
N GLY A 12 -0.34 -1.87 22.01
CA GLY A 12 0.71 -1.18 22.74
C GLY A 12 0.50 0.34 22.78
N GLU A 13 1.60 1.08 22.86
CA GLU A 13 1.58 2.55 22.92
C GLU A 13 1.03 3.19 21.64
N GLU A 14 1.31 2.61 20.47
CA GLU A 14 0.81 3.09 19.17
C GLU A 14 -0.71 3.00 19.10
N GLU A 15 -1.28 1.85 19.49
CA GLU A 15 -2.72 1.65 19.53
C GLU A 15 -3.38 2.55 20.58
N THR A 16 -2.73 2.77 21.73
CA THR A 16 -3.21 3.66 22.77
C THR A 16 -3.28 5.11 22.29
N HIS A 17 -2.23 5.57 21.61
CA HIS A 17 -2.21 6.90 21.00
C HIS A 17 -3.29 7.05 19.92
N THR A 18 -3.46 6.06 19.08
CA THR A 18 -4.53 6.06 18.07
C THR A 18 -5.90 6.09 18.70
N ALA A 19 -6.13 5.31 19.75
CA ALA A 19 -7.40 5.32 20.50
C ALA A 19 -7.69 6.68 21.11
N GLU A 20 -6.68 7.39 21.61
CA GLU A 20 -6.84 8.77 22.13
C GLU A 20 -7.32 9.75 21.06
N LEU A 21 -6.80 9.66 19.84
CA LEU A 21 -7.25 10.49 18.71
C LEU A 21 -8.72 10.19 18.33
N LEU A 22 -9.15 8.95 18.50
CA LEU A 22 -10.50 8.50 18.12
C LEU A 22 -11.56 8.76 19.21
N LYS A 23 -11.17 9.08 20.45
CA LYS A 23 -12.10 9.22 21.58
C LYS A 23 -13.30 10.14 21.32
N ASN A 24 -13.08 11.22 20.61
CA ASN A 24 -14.11 12.25 20.38
C ASN A 24 -14.97 12.02 19.13
N ILE A 25 -14.70 10.95 18.37
CA ILE A 25 -15.39 10.66 17.11
C ILE A 25 -15.81 9.21 16.99
N GLN A 26 -15.99 8.49 18.13
CA GLN A 26 -16.27 7.06 18.17
C GLN A 26 -17.54 6.68 17.37
N GLU A 27 -18.53 7.58 17.31
CA GLU A 27 -19.75 7.38 16.52
C GLU A 27 -19.49 7.32 14.99
N LYS A 28 -18.33 7.80 14.54
CA LYS A 28 -17.90 7.79 13.13
C LYS A 28 -16.83 6.75 12.83
N VAL A 29 -16.61 5.80 13.76
CA VAL A 29 -15.53 4.80 13.64
C VAL A 29 -16.11 3.42 13.38
N VAL A 30 -15.51 2.74 12.40
CA VAL A 30 -15.60 1.29 12.18
C VAL A 30 -14.23 0.70 12.50
N VAL A 31 -14.18 -0.41 13.21
CA VAL A 31 -12.94 -1.12 13.55
C VAL A 31 -12.84 -2.39 12.71
N ALA A 32 -11.69 -2.61 12.09
CA ALA A 32 -11.34 -3.82 11.37
C ALA A 32 -10.12 -4.49 12.00
N ILE A 33 -10.32 -5.65 12.60
CA ILE A 33 -9.26 -6.49 13.15
C ILE A 33 -8.74 -7.37 12.01
N ASN A 34 -7.58 -7.01 11.46
CA ASN A 34 -7.03 -7.62 10.25
C ASN A 34 -6.04 -8.76 10.55
N LYS A 35 -5.71 -9.54 9.51
CA LYS A 35 -4.80 -10.69 9.51
C LYS A 35 -5.31 -11.87 10.33
N THR A 36 -6.63 -12.06 10.39
CA THR A 36 -7.25 -13.17 11.15
C THR A 36 -7.01 -14.54 10.54
N ASP A 37 -6.51 -14.60 9.31
CA ASP A 37 -6.07 -15.82 8.62
C ASP A 37 -4.75 -16.39 9.13
N LEU A 38 -3.96 -15.60 9.88
CA LEU A 38 -2.65 -16.05 10.37
C LEU A 38 -2.77 -16.84 11.68
N PRO A 39 -1.97 -17.90 11.85
CA PRO A 39 -1.99 -18.74 13.07
C PRO A 39 -1.63 -17.97 14.36
N THR A 40 -0.94 -16.84 14.22
CA THR A 40 -0.54 -15.97 15.34
C THR A 40 -1.61 -14.95 15.73
N SER A 41 -2.73 -14.90 14.99
CA SER A 41 -3.85 -13.98 15.25
C SER A 41 -4.45 -14.21 16.65
N LYS A 42 -4.68 -13.09 17.36
CA LYS A 42 -5.32 -13.06 18.69
C LYS A 42 -6.30 -11.88 18.74
N THR A 43 -7.56 -12.13 18.45
CA THR A 43 -8.59 -11.06 18.41
C THR A 43 -9.07 -10.64 19.80
N ALA A 44 -9.06 -11.56 20.78
CA ALA A 44 -9.57 -11.28 22.13
C ALA A 44 -8.85 -10.15 22.86
N PRO A 45 -7.51 -10.03 22.90
CA PRO A 45 -6.83 -8.88 23.50
C PRO A 45 -7.17 -7.55 22.83
N ILE A 46 -7.38 -7.57 21.52
CA ILE A 46 -7.76 -6.35 20.75
C ILE A 46 -9.19 -5.94 21.11
N ARG A 47 -10.13 -6.89 21.15
CA ARG A 47 -11.51 -6.60 21.55
C ARG A 47 -11.56 -6.03 22.98
N GLN A 48 -10.76 -6.56 23.90
CA GLN A 48 -10.63 -6.04 25.26
C GLN A 48 -10.05 -4.63 25.26
N PHE A 49 -9.01 -4.36 24.46
CA PHE A 49 -8.42 -3.04 24.31
C PHE A 49 -9.45 -2.02 23.80
N ILE A 50 -10.24 -2.37 22.77
CA ILE A 50 -11.29 -1.52 22.22
C ILE A 50 -12.36 -1.24 23.30
N ALA A 51 -12.84 -2.26 23.98
CA ALA A 51 -13.84 -2.12 25.03
C ALA A 51 -13.37 -1.21 26.17
N THR A 52 -12.08 -1.19 26.47
CA THR A 52 -11.49 -0.35 27.53
C THR A 52 -11.29 1.10 27.08
N ASN A 53 -10.77 1.32 25.87
CA ASN A 53 -10.32 2.63 25.42
C ASN A 53 -11.32 3.36 24.50
N LEU A 54 -12.20 2.60 23.82
CA LEU A 54 -13.16 3.06 22.82
C LEU A 54 -14.55 2.44 23.08
N SER A 55 -15.01 2.52 24.32
CA SER A 55 -16.22 1.85 24.84
C SER A 55 -17.52 2.26 24.14
N ASN A 56 -17.55 3.40 23.46
CA ASN A 56 -18.73 3.88 22.74
C ASN A 56 -18.82 3.32 21.30
N ILE A 57 -17.83 2.55 20.84
CA ILE A 57 -17.93 1.83 19.55
C ILE A 57 -18.75 0.55 19.78
N PRO A 58 -19.93 0.41 19.16
CA PRO A 58 -20.75 -0.79 19.34
C PRO A 58 -20.10 -2.01 18.66
N ASN A 59 -20.39 -3.19 19.21
CA ASN A 59 -19.80 -4.44 18.70
C ASN A 59 -20.12 -4.72 17.22
N GLU A 60 -21.26 -4.23 16.74
CA GLU A 60 -21.70 -4.34 15.35
C GLU A 60 -20.81 -3.56 14.36
N ARG A 61 -19.92 -2.71 14.88
CA ARG A 61 -18.93 -1.97 14.10
C ARG A 61 -17.49 -2.47 14.28
N ILE A 62 -17.31 -3.63 14.92
CA ILE A 62 -16.01 -4.26 15.14
C ILE A 62 -16.00 -5.56 14.37
N PHE A 63 -15.31 -5.56 13.23
CA PHE A 63 -15.24 -6.67 12.29
C PHE A 63 -13.89 -7.39 12.38
N GLU A 64 -13.91 -8.69 12.14
CA GLU A 64 -12.72 -9.50 11.95
C GLU A 64 -12.55 -9.77 10.45
N MET A 65 -11.34 -9.54 9.93
CA MET A 65 -11.09 -9.68 8.50
C MET A 65 -9.69 -10.18 8.18
N SER A 66 -9.52 -10.63 6.95
CA SER A 66 -8.22 -10.81 6.29
C SER A 66 -8.24 -10.10 4.95
N ALA A 67 -7.53 -8.99 4.84
CA ALA A 67 -7.37 -8.28 3.57
C ALA A 67 -6.62 -9.12 2.54
N GLU A 68 -5.66 -9.96 2.98
CA GLU A 68 -4.88 -10.85 2.12
C GLU A 68 -5.75 -11.96 1.48
N LYS A 69 -6.76 -12.44 2.20
CA LYS A 69 -7.63 -13.55 1.76
C LYS A 69 -9.01 -13.08 1.30
N ASP A 70 -9.24 -11.78 1.27
CA ASP A 70 -10.54 -11.19 0.92
C ASP A 70 -11.69 -11.70 1.80
N ILE A 71 -11.42 -11.94 3.09
CA ILE A 71 -12.39 -12.42 4.07
C ILE A 71 -12.86 -11.25 4.94
N GLY A 72 -14.17 -11.08 5.14
CA GLY A 72 -14.75 -10.06 6.01
C GLY A 72 -14.72 -8.63 5.44
N ILE A 73 -14.26 -8.43 4.21
CA ILE A 73 -14.16 -7.10 3.58
C ILE A 73 -15.54 -6.49 3.34
N ASN A 74 -16.50 -7.29 2.86
CA ASN A 74 -17.86 -6.80 2.56
C ASN A 74 -18.58 -6.34 3.84
N GLU A 75 -18.38 -7.00 4.97
CA GLU A 75 -18.92 -6.64 6.27
C GLU A 75 -18.36 -5.30 6.74
N VAL A 76 -17.03 -5.09 6.59
CA VAL A 76 -16.39 -3.81 6.89
C VAL A 76 -16.93 -2.69 5.99
N LEU A 77 -17.04 -2.94 4.68
CA LEU A 77 -17.60 -1.97 3.73
C LEU A 77 -19.04 -1.61 4.10
N LYS A 78 -19.87 -2.59 4.41
CA LYS A 78 -21.24 -2.35 4.86
C LYS A 78 -21.26 -1.49 6.12
N GLY A 79 -20.44 -1.81 7.13
CA GLY A 79 -20.35 -1.00 8.34
C GLY A 79 -19.91 0.44 8.08
N LEU A 80 -19.06 0.68 7.08
CA LEU A 80 -18.68 2.03 6.65
C LEU A 80 -19.84 2.76 5.96
N TYR A 81 -20.57 2.09 5.07
CA TYR A 81 -21.75 2.65 4.42
C TYR A 81 -22.83 3.00 5.44
N ASP A 82 -23.10 2.15 6.43
CA ASP A 82 -24.13 2.35 7.45
C ASP A 82 -23.91 3.61 8.31
N ILE A 83 -22.65 4.06 8.45
CA ILE A 83 -22.32 5.28 9.21
C ILE A 83 -21.99 6.49 8.32
N SER A 84 -21.95 6.30 7.01
CA SER A 84 -21.65 7.39 6.08
C SER A 84 -22.87 8.29 5.92
N PRO A 85 -22.70 9.63 5.97
CA PRO A 85 -23.79 10.55 5.68
C PRO A 85 -24.17 10.44 4.18
N GLU A 86 -25.45 10.64 3.90
CA GLU A 86 -25.90 10.85 2.52
C GLU A 86 -25.36 12.18 2.00
N GLY A 87 -24.96 12.22 0.77
CA GLY A 87 -24.40 13.40 0.13
C GLY A 87 -24.21 13.22 -1.37
N GLU A 88 -23.90 14.34 -2.06
CA GLU A 88 -23.55 14.31 -3.46
C GLU A 88 -22.20 13.57 -3.65
N PRO A 89 -22.02 12.80 -4.73
CA PRO A 89 -20.74 12.18 -5.05
C PRO A 89 -19.63 13.23 -5.11
N MET A 90 -18.54 13.03 -4.39
CA MET A 90 -17.39 13.94 -4.41
C MET A 90 -16.51 13.71 -5.64
N TYR A 91 -16.63 12.55 -6.27
CA TYR A 91 -15.88 12.13 -7.45
C TYR A 91 -16.83 11.54 -8.48
N ASP A 92 -16.43 11.59 -9.76
CA ASP A 92 -17.15 10.94 -10.85
C ASP A 92 -17.16 9.41 -10.63
N GLU A 93 -18.27 8.75 -10.93
CA GLU A 93 -18.43 7.28 -10.78
C GLU A 93 -17.40 6.50 -11.62
N GLU A 94 -16.92 7.09 -12.71
CA GLU A 94 -15.88 6.50 -13.57
C GLU A 94 -14.46 6.71 -13.01
N LEU A 95 -14.28 7.57 -12.01
CA LEU A 95 -12.98 7.88 -11.42
C LEU A 95 -12.57 6.80 -10.41
N TYR A 96 -11.75 5.85 -10.87
CA TYR A 96 -11.22 4.80 -10.01
C TYR A 96 -10.22 5.32 -8.95
N THR A 97 -9.44 6.35 -9.27
CA THR A 97 -8.44 6.97 -8.39
C THR A 97 -8.06 8.35 -8.90
N ASP A 98 -7.76 9.26 -8.00
CA ASP A 98 -7.20 10.59 -8.28
C ASP A 98 -5.67 10.59 -8.43
N GLN A 99 -5.03 9.45 -8.20
CA GLN A 99 -3.59 9.29 -8.36
C GLN A 99 -3.19 9.33 -9.83
N ASP A 100 -2.16 10.11 -10.14
CA ASP A 100 -1.63 10.15 -11.49
C ASP A 100 -0.97 8.82 -11.91
N LEU A 101 -0.85 8.64 -13.21
CA LEU A 101 -0.28 7.43 -13.80
C LEU A 101 1.16 7.18 -13.33
N SER A 102 1.97 8.23 -13.20
CA SER A 102 3.38 8.11 -12.82
C SER A 102 3.51 7.64 -11.37
N PHE A 103 2.68 8.17 -10.47
CA PHE A 103 2.65 7.74 -9.07
C PHE A 103 2.27 6.26 -8.94
N ARG A 104 1.21 5.82 -9.64
CA ARG A 104 0.79 4.41 -9.62
C ARG A 104 1.87 3.47 -10.16
N VAL A 105 2.54 3.87 -11.26
CA VAL A 105 3.66 3.12 -11.82
C VAL A 105 4.82 3.04 -10.82
N CYS A 106 5.16 4.14 -10.15
CA CYS A 106 6.18 4.17 -9.10
C CYS A 106 5.89 3.16 -7.99
N GLU A 107 4.66 3.18 -7.45
CA GLU A 107 4.28 2.31 -6.34
C GLU A 107 4.25 0.83 -6.74
N ILE A 108 3.81 0.50 -7.95
CA ILE A 108 3.86 -0.88 -8.46
C ILE A 108 5.31 -1.37 -8.60
N ILE A 109 6.19 -0.58 -9.22
CA ILE A 109 7.60 -0.96 -9.38
C ILE A 109 8.27 -1.07 -8.01
N ARG A 110 7.99 -0.15 -7.08
CA ARG A 110 8.52 -0.15 -5.73
C ARG A 110 8.08 -1.38 -4.95
N GLY A 111 6.80 -1.74 -5.01
CA GLY A 111 6.26 -2.95 -4.37
C GLY A 111 6.97 -4.22 -4.88
N GLU A 112 7.14 -4.34 -6.21
CA GLU A 112 7.83 -5.48 -6.81
C GLU A 112 9.33 -5.53 -6.46
N ALA A 113 9.96 -4.37 -6.26
CA ALA A 113 11.33 -4.28 -5.79
C ALA A 113 11.45 -4.71 -4.31
N ILE A 114 10.59 -4.22 -3.43
CA ILE A 114 10.56 -4.58 -2.00
C ILE A 114 10.39 -6.08 -1.81
N ASN A 115 9.48 -6.71 -2.57
CA ASN A 115 9.21 -8.14 -2.47
C ASN A 115 10.37 -9.04 -2.93
N ARG A 116 11.35 -8.50 -3.67
CA ARG A 116 12.48 -9.27 -4.24
C ARG A 116 13.84 -8.89 -3.73
N LEU A 117 13.93 -7.79 -3.01
CA LEU A 117 15.15 -7.35 -2.35
C LEU A 117 15.16 -7.85 -0.90
N GLN A 118 16.34 -7.96 -0.30
CA GLN A 118 16.53 -8.49 1.05
C GLN A 118 17.32 -7.51 1.92
N ASP A 119 17.39 -7.80 3.19
CA ASP A 119 18.11 -7.03 4.20
C ASP A 119 17.64 -5.57 4.28
N GLU A 120 18.55 -4.64 4.34
CA GLU A 120 18.30 -3.19 4.45
C GLU A 120 17.94 -2.52 3.10
N ILE A 121 18.07 -3.25 1.98
CA ILE A 121 17.87 -2.67 0.65
C ILE A 121 16.43 -2.24 0.38
N PRO A 122 15.38 -2.99 0.78
CA PRO A 122 13.98 -2.59 0.57
C PRO A 122 13.67 -1.19 1.14
N HIS A 123 14.30 -0.83 2.25
CA HIS A 123 14.12 0.47 2.91
C HIS A 123 14.98 1.59 2.31
N ALA A 124 15.94 1.24 1.45
CA ALA A 124 16.89 2.17 0.84
C ALA A 124 16.59 2.47 -0.63
N VAL A 125 15.47 1.98 -1.16
CA VAL A 125 15.07 2.19 -2.56
C VAL A 125 13.86 3.08 -2.68
N TYR A 126 13.85 3.90 -3.72
CA TYR A 126 12.66 4.59 -4.23
C TYR A 126 12.63 4.51 -5.75
N VAL A 127 11.48 4.81 -6.33
CA VAL A 127 11.29 4.77 -7.79
C VAL A 127 11.02 6.18 -8.30
N GLU A 128 11.67 6.55 -9.39
CA GLU A 128 11.47 7.79 -10.12
C GLU A 128 10.98 7.43 -11.52
N VAL A 129 9.79 7.84 -11.90
CA VAL A 129 9.32 7.76 -13.29
C VAL A 129 9.81 9.00 -14.03
N ALA A 130 10.65 8.78 -15.04
CA ALA A 130 11.23 9.85 -15.83
C ALA A 130 10.35 10.22 -17.03
N ASP A 131 9.64 9.23 -17.60
CA ASP A 131 8.85 9.46 -18.80
C ASP A 131 7.75 8.40 -18.96
N VAL A 132 6.59 8.81 -19.45
CA VAL A 132 5.47 7.94 -19.79
C VAL A 132 4.87 8.41 -21.11
N GLU A 133 4.86 7.55 -22.10
CA GLU A 133 4.36 7.84 -23.45
C GLU A 133 3.35 6.80 -23.93
N HIS A 134 2.25 7.30 -24.48
CA HIS A 134 1.34 6.47 -25.27
C HIS A 134 1.87 6.33 -26.69
N ARG A 135 2.25 5.12 -27.10
CA ARG A 135 2.78 4.81 -28.44
C ARG A 135 1.81 3.95 -29.24
N ASN A 136 2.02 3.87 -30.55
CA ASN A 136 1.21 3.07 -31.46
C ASN A 136 -0.29 3.36 -31.35
N GLU A 137 -0.67 4.62 -31.49
CA GLU A 137 -2.06 5.07 -31.42
C GLU A 137 -2.74 4.69 -30.08
N GLY A 138 -2.00 4.77 -28.98
CA GLY A 138 -2.51 4.44 -27.65
C GLY A 138 -2.52 2.95 -27.29
N LYS A 139 -2.10 2.06 -28.19
CA LYS A 139 -2.07 0.61 -27.93
C LYS A 139 -0.90 0.14 -27.06
N LYS A 140 0.12 0.99 -26.90
CA LYS A 140 1.33 0.68 -26.13
C LYS A 140 1.61 1.81 -25.13
N LEU A 141 1.83 1.44 -23.88
CA LEU A 141 2.32 2.32 -22.83
C LEU A 141 3.81 2.09 -22.62
N TRP A 142 4.63 3.06 -23.04
CA TRP A 142 6.06 3.03 -22.82
C TRP A 142 6.40 3.85 -21.57
N ILE A 143 7.21 3.26 -20.71
CA ILE A 143 7.55 3.82 -19.40
C ILE A 143 9.06 3.76 -19.24
N ARG A 144 9.69 4.87 -18.86
CA ARG A 144 11.07 4.93 -18.37
C ARG A 144 11.08 5.23 -16.90
N ALA A 145 11.66 4.33 -16.11
CA ALA A 145 11.76 4.48 -14.66
C ALA A 145 13.15 4.13 -14.14
N PHE A 146 13.49 4.75 -13.02
CA PHE A 146 14.74 4.50 -12.30
C PHE A 146 14.42 3.92 -10.92
N LEU A 147 15.03 2.79 -10.60
CA LEU A 147 15.11 2.29 -9.24
C LEU A 147 16.33 2.95 -8.59
N CYS A 148 16.07 3.89 -7.70
CA CYS A 148 17.09 4.72 -7.10
C CYS A 148 17.56 4.15 -5.77
N VAL A 149 18.87 4.14 -5.57
CA VAL A 149 19.55 3.71 -4.34
C VAL A 149 20.50 4.81 -3.85
N GLU A 150 20.89 4.74 -2.59
CA GLU A 150 21.73 5.77 -1.97
C GLU A 150 23.23 5.60 -2.26
N ARG A 151 23.70 4.34 -2.43
CA ARG A 151 25.12 3.98 -2.55
C ARG A 151 25.41 3.06 -3.73
N GLU A 152 26.62 3.17 -4.29
CA GLU A 152 27.07 2.27 -5.37
C GLU A 152 27.09 0.78 -4.96
N SER A 153 27.40 0.47 -3.70
CA SER A 153 27.34 -0.90 -3.20
C SER A 153 25.91 -1.50 -3.28
N GLN A 154 24.90 -0.69 -3.01
CA GLN A 154 23.49 -1.09 -3.10
C GLN A 154 23.07 -1.31 -4.58
N LYS A 155 23.57 -0.48 -5.51
CA LYS A 155 23.30 -0.62 -6.94
C LYS A 155 23.68 -2.00 -7.46
N GLY A 156 24.85 -2.52 -7.09
CA GLY A 156 25.29 -3.86 -7.46
C GLY A 156 24.33 -4.96 -6.96
N ILE A 157 23.81 -4.83 -5.74
CA ILE A 157 22.85 -5.77 -5.14
C ILE A 157 21.52 -5.74 -5.89
N VAL A 158 21.00 -4.55 -6.20
CA VAL A 158 19.74 -4.36 -6.93
C VAL A 158 19.82 -4.86 -8.36
N ILE A 159 20.94 -4.67 -9.05
CA ILE A 159 21.16 -5.21 -10.39
C ILE A 159 21.25 -6.74 -10.35
N GLY A 160 21.98 -7.29 -9.38
CA GLY A 160 22.22 -8.71 -9.23
C GLY A 160 23.22 -9.27 -10.26
N LYS A 161 23.64 -10.52 -10.07
CA LYS A 161 24.61 -11.20 -10.98
C LYS A 161 24.00 -11.31 -12.37
N GLY A 162 24.72 -10.78 -13.38
CA GLY A 162 24.25 -10.78 -14.77
C GLY A 162 22.92 -10.05 -14.98
N ALA A 163 22.64 -9.04 -14.16
CA ALA A 163 21.39 -8.26 -14.16
C ALA A 163 20.12 -9.10 -13.89
N SER A 164 20.25 -10.22 -13.19
CA SER A 164 19.12 -11.12 -12.91
C SER A 164 18.05 -10.46 -12.06
N LYS A 165 18.45 -9.77 -10.98
CA LYS A 165 17.51 -9.20 -10.01
C LYS A 165 16.68 -8.05 -10.59
N ILE A 166 17.32 -7.11 -11.29
CA ILE A 166 16.60 -6.01 -11.95
C ILE A 166 15.66 -6.52 -13.05
N LYS A 167 16.05 -7.61 -13.76
CA LYS A 167 15.20 -8.25 -14.75
C LYS A 167 13.96 -8.90 -14.11
N GLU A 168 14.12 -9.58 -12.99
CA GLU A 168 13.00 -10.16 -12.23
C GLU A 168 12.02 -9.08 -11.78
N ILE A 169 12.51 -7.99 -11.18
CA ILE A 169 11.69 -6.85 -10.74
C ILE A 169 10.94 -6.24 -11.93
N ARG A 170 11.65 -6.00 -13.05
CA ARG A 170 11.05 -5.45 -14.27
C ARG A 170 9.93 -6.33 -14.82
N MET A 171 10.14 -7.64 -14.91
CA MET A 171 9.14 -8.57 -15.46
C MET A 171 7.91 -8.65 -14.57
N ALA A 172 8.08 -8.67 -13.23
CA ALA A 172 6.98 -8.68 -12.30
C ALA A 172 6.17 -7.36 -12.32
N ALA A 173 6.86 -6.22 -12.41
CA ALA A 173 6.21 -4.93 -12.56
C ALA A 173 5.39 -4.84 -13.87
N ILE A 174 5.92 -5.35 -14.99
CA ILE A 174 5.19 -5.45 -16.27
C ILE A 174 3.93 -6.31 -16.10
N ALA A 175 4.03 -7.46 -15.44
CA ALA A 175 2.87 -8.33 -15.21
C ALA A 175 1.78 -7.61 -14.42
N LYS A 176 2.14 -6.96 -13.29
CA LYS A 176 1.20 -6.19 -12.48
C LYS A 176 0.58 -4.99 -13.22
N LEU A 177 1.37 -4.25 -13.98
CA LEU A 177 0.86 -3.15 -14.80
C LEU A 177 -0.11 -3.65 -15.88
N SER A 178 0.15 -4.83 -16.46
CA SER A 178 -0.72 -5.43 -17.48
C SER A 178 -2.05 -5.97 -16.93
N GLU A 179 -2.16 -6.19 -15.62
CA GLU A 179 -3.45 -6.49 -14.96
C GLU A 179 -4.35 -5.25 -14.85
N ILE A 180 -3.75 -4.05 -14.83
CA ILE A 180 -4.44 -2.77 -14.58
C ILE A 180 -4.68 -2.01 -15.89
N TYR A 181 -3.71 -2.02 -16.80
CA TYR A 181 -3.76 -1.25 -18.04
C TYR A 181 -3.97 -2.15 -19.24
N ILE A 182 -4.92 -1.77 -20.10
CA ILE A 182 -5.27 -2.51 -21.34
C ILE A 182 -4.14 -2.46 -22.36
N GLN A 183 -3.30 -1.40 -22.32
CA GLN A 183 -2.19 -1.19 -23.23
C GLN A 183 -1.08 -2.22 -23.01
N LYS A 184 -0.40 -2.59 -24.09
CA LYS A 184 0.84 -3.37 -23.98
C LYS A 184 1.91 -2.55 -23.24
N ILE A 185 2.39 -3.06 -22.12
CA ILE A 185 3.40 -2.40 -21.30
C ILE A 185 4.80 -2.62 -21.87
N ASP A 186 5.57 -1.55 -21.98
CA ASP A 186 7.00 -1.56 -22.31
C ASP A 186 7.75 -0.73 -21.28
N LEU A 187 8.42 -1.40 -20.34
CA LEU A 187 9.09 -0.76 -19.20
C LEU A 187 10.61 -0.79 -19.41
N ASP A 188 11.22 0.40 -19.54
CA ASP A 188 12.67 0.62 -19.43
C ASP A 188 13.00 0.94 -17.96
N LEU A 189 13.42 -0.08 -17.21
CA LEU A 189 13.78 0.03 -15.80
C LEU A 189 15.30 -0.03 -15.62
N GLN A 190 15.87 1.03 -15.06
CA GLN A 190 17.31 1.15 -14.81
C GLN A 190 17.60 1.42 -13.34
N VAL A 191 18.84 1.17 -12.87
CA VAL A 191 19.26 1.47 -11.50
C VAL A 191 20.14 2.71 -11.49
N LYS A 192 19.76 3.70 -10.65
CA LYS A 192 20.46 4.99 -10.49
C LYS A 192 20.91 5.17 -9.05
N VAL A 193 22.09 5.72 -8.86
CA VAL A 193 22.52 6.16 -7.52
C VAL A 193 22.14 7.62 -7.33
N ASN A 194 21.38 7.91 -6.29
CA ASN A 194 20.98 9.26 -5.90
C ASN A 194 21.32 9.47 -4.41
N LYS A 195 22.44 10.12 -4.17
CA LYS A 195 22.92 10.40 -2.81
C LYS A 195 21.97 11.39 -2.11
N ASN A 196 21.69 11.14 -0.84
CA ASN A 196 20.90 12.03 0.02
C ASN A 196 19.45 12.27 -0.44
N TRP A 197 18.85 11.34 -1.17
CA TRP A 197 17.45 11.49 -1.63
C TRP A 197 16.47 11.66 -0.45
N ARG A 198 16.72 11.02 0.70
CA ARG A 198 15.89 11.14 1.92
C ARG A 198 15.87 12.54 2.53
N GLN A 199 16.82 13.40 2.16
CA GLN A 199 16.88 14.77 2.65
C GLN A 199 16.18 15.77 1.73
N LYS A 200 15.77 15.36 0.53
CA LYS A 200 15.14 16.22 -0.49
C LYS A 200 13.64 16.32 -0.40
N ASP A 201 12.97 15.42 0.34
CA ASP A 201 11.50 15.36 0.43
C ASP A 201 10.91 16.29 1.53
N TYR A 202 11.68 17.20 2.11
CA TYR A 202 11.25 18.16 3.14
C TYR A 202 11.38 19.63 2.73
N THR A 203 11.33 19.93 1.42
CA THR A 203 11.26 21.33 0.97
C THR A 203 10.10 21.55 0.01
#